data_77c8ffafb27938975e69a801bca1a56e
#
_entry.id   77c8ffafb27938975e69a801bca1a56e
#
_cell.length_a   1.000
_cell.length_b   1.000
_cell.length_c   1.000
_cell.angle_alpha   90.00
_cell.angle_beta   90.00
_cell.angle_gamma   90.00
#
_symmetry.space_group_name_H-M   'P 1'
#
loop_
_entity.id
_entity.type
_entity.pdbx_description
1 polymer ?
#
loop_
_entity_poly.entity_id
_entity_poly.type
_entity_poly.pdbx_seq_one_letter_code
_entity_poly.pdbx_strand_id
1 'polypeptide(L)'
;MKVLPTQLEEGCILSEAVMGQTDIPIIPNKTILSSQHISVLQTFLISSVEVESTLANGEKFYPIEAVKDSPEESNDQIKDQLNVESKRDIEFTNYYHDTVKRYKRLYSEWQSGKRVEIVAVKKCLIPFIEYMIDHPKNFLNMHQLSQKDGYMYHHAIAVACLAAFLAKKLHYPKTDWMQAGISGALADIGMMRIPNRILSKKGPLSSLELKEVQKHPIYSYNMLSQIKGISKPVLWSVLQHHERMDKSGYPLGSNEAKLHPLSQVVAVADVFHAMTSDRIYSRKQSPYKVIEHLCTEQFGKYDHRIVQTLKNSYEQLSIGMKVRLQNGEKAEIVFFPNQYTNNPMVRRLGTDEVFQLKSEQFYDIEEMI
;
A
#
# COMPACT_ATOMS: atom_id res chain seq x y z
N MET A 1 -34.70 16.92 4.17
CA MET A 1 -34.84 17.87 3.06
C MET A 1 -34.14 17.32 1.84
N LYS A 2 -34.68 17.56 0.63
CA LYS A 2 -34.12 17.04 -0.61
C LYS A 2 -33.12 18.03 -1.20
N VAL A 3 -31.88 17.59 -1.44
CA VAL A 3 -30.76 18.44 -1.93
C VAL A 3 -29.96 17.72 -3.00
N LEU A 4 -29.24 18.49 -3.83
CA LEU A 4 -28.28 17.93 -4.80
C LEU A 4 -27.00 17.50 -4.08
N PRO A 5 -26.26 16.49 -4.57
CA PRO A 5 -24.95 16.12 -4.01
C PRO A 5 -23.93 17.26 -3.99
N THR A 6 -24.04 18.23 -4.90
CA THR A 6 -23.20 19.43 -4.95
C THR A 6 -23.51 20.48 -3.86
N GLN A 7 -24.63 20.33 -3.18
CA GLN A 7 -25.08 21.23 -2.13
C GLN A 7 -24.77 20.71 -0.72
N LEU A 8 -24.21 19.50 -0.62
CA LEU A 8 -23.87 18.84 0.64
C LEU A 8 -22.55 19.33 1.19
N GLU A 9 -22.45 19.26 2.52
CA GLU A 9 -21.19 19.43 3.25
C GLU A 9 -20.96 18.28 4.23
N GLU A 10 -19.75 18.14 4.72
CA GLU A 10 -19.41 17.13 5.73
C GLU A 10 -20.26 17.32 6.98
N GLY A 11 -20.74 16.21 7.55
CA GLY A 11 -21.60 16.24 8.73
C GLY A 11 -23.11 16.22 8.43
N CYS A 12 -23.55 16.33 7.17
CA CYS A 12 -24.93 16.08 6.77
C CYS A 12 -25.33 14.64 7.15
N ILE A 13 -26.58 14.44 7.59
CA ILE A 13 -27.11 13.12 7.98
C ILE A 13 -28.15 12.71 6.95
N LEU A 14 -27.98 11.52 6.33
CA LEU A 14 -28.99 10.98 5.42
C LEU A 14 -30.27 10.58 6.15
N SER A 15 -31.40 11.11 5.75
CA SER A 15 -32.73 10.70 6.27
C SER A 15 -33.23 9.43 5.58
N GLU A 16 -32.85 9.20 4.33
CA GLU A 16 -33.16 7.99 3.57
C GLU A 16 -31.90 7.33 3.02
N ALA A 17 -31.96 6.00 2.82
CA ALA A 17 -30.87 5.28 2.20
C ALA A 17 -30.76 5.63 0.71
N VAL A 18 -29.55 5.84 0.23
CA VAL A 18 -29.29 6.06 -1.19
C VAL A 18 -29.19 4.71 -1.88
N MET A 19 -30.18 4.42 -2.73
CA MET A 19 -30.23 3.16 -3.49
C MET A 19 -29.49 3.30 -4.83
N GLY A 20 -28.82 2.22 -5.23
CA GLY A 20 -28.30 2.04 -6.60
C GLY A 20 -29.29 1.24 -7.44
N GLN A 21 -28.75 0.59 -8.48
CA GLN A 21 -29.53 -0.35 -9.30
C GLN A 21 -29.69 -1.75 -8.65
N THR A 22 -29.27 -1.92 -7.41
CA THR A 22 -29.36 -3.17 -6.65
C THR A 22 -30.19 -2.96 -5.37
N ASP A 23 -30.67 -4.05 -4.78
CA ASP A 23 -31.43 -4.02 -3.52
C ASP A 23 -30.59 -3.64 -2.28
N ILE A 24 -29.29 -3.43 -2.46
CA ILE A 24 -28.37 -3.00 -1.39
C ILE A 24 -28.12 -1.51 -1.53
N PRO A 25 -28.32 -0.71 -0.47
CA PRO A 25 -28.08 0.73 -0.54
C PRO A 25 -26.60 1.05 -0.73
N ILE A 26 -26.30 2.03 -1.59
CA ILE A 26 -24.96 2.59 -1.78
C ILE A 26 -24.47 3.25 -0.48
N ILE A 27 -25.36 4.02 0.15
CA ILE A 27 -25.14 4.62 1.47
C ILE A 27 -26.38 4.39 2.32
N PRO A 28 -26.26 3.76 3.50
CA PRO A 28 -27.40 3.52 4.39
C PRO A 28 -28.01 4.82 4.94
N ASN A 29 -29.27 4.77 5.35
CA ASN A 29 -29.91 5.85 6.08
C ASN A 29 -29.18 6.12 7.42
N LYS A 30 -29.35 7.33 7.96
CA LYS A 30 -28.67 7.81 9.19
C LYS A 30 -27.14 7.83 9.11
N THR A 31 -26.57 7.69 7.93
CA THR A 31 -25.13 7.87 7.73
C THR A 31 -24.78 9.35 7.82
N ILE A 32 -23.78 9.68 8.63
CA ILE A 32 -23.14 11.01 8.64
C ILE A 32 -22.22 11.07 7.43
N LEU A 33 -22.50 12.03 6.54
CA LEU A 33 -21.75 12.16 5.30
C LEU A 33 -20.35 12.75 5.55
N SER A 34 -19.34 12.09 5.04
CA SER A 34 -17.97 12.60 4.90
C SER A 34 -17.75 13.12 3.47
N SER A 35 -16.63 13.81 3.23
CA SER A 35 -16.21 14.21 1.87
C SER A 35 -16.19 13.05 0.89
N GLN A 36 -15.82 11.85 1.35
CA GLN A 36 -15.84 10.64 0.53
C GLN A 36 -17.26 10.23 0.14
N HIS A 37 -18.22 10.26 1.07
CA HIS A 37 -19.62 9.97 0.76
C HIS A 37 -20.20 10.96 -0.24
N ILE A 38 -19.89 12.25 -0.10
CA ILE A 38 -20.34 13.30 -1.03
C ILE A 38 -19.74 13.07 -2.42
N SER A 39 -18.46 12.76 -2.51
CA SER A 39 -17.78 12.42 -3.77
C SER A 39 -18.43 11.19 -4.43
N VAL A 40 -18.77 10.16 -3.66
CA VAL A 40 -19.51 8.98 -4.15
C VAL A 40 -20.85 9.38 -4.75
N LEU A 41 -21.65 10.17 -4.05
CA LEU A 41 -22.97 10.63 -4.54
C LEU A 41 -22.85 11.39 -5.86
N GLN A 42 -21.84 12.22 -6.01
CA GLN A 42 -21.56 12.97 -7.24
C GLN A 42 -21.11 12.04 -8.38
N THR A 43 -20.22 11.09 -8.08
CA THR A 43 -19.69 10.13 -9.05
C THR A 43 -20.78 9.17 -9.57
N PHE A 44 -21.73 8.79 -8.71
CA PHE A 44 -22.87 7.95 -9.07
C PHE A 44 -24.00 8.72 -9.79
N LEU A 45 -23.78 10.01 -10.09
CA LEU A 45 -24.78 10.87 -10.73
C LEU A 45 -26.14 10.82 -10.01
N ILE A 46 -26.11 10.67 -8.68
CA ILE A 46 -27.32 10.71 -7.88
C ILE A 46 -27.95 12.10 -8.03
N SER A 47 -29.15 12.14 -8.56
CA SER A 47 -29.81 13.41 -8.87
C SER A 47 -30.17 14.22 -7.63
N SER A 48 -30.45 13.55 -6.50
CA SER A 48 -30.76 14.20 -5.24
C SER A 48 -30.74 13.20 -4.10
N VAL A 49 -30.49 13.65 -2.88
CA VAL A 49 -30.55 12.87 -1.65
C VAL A 49 -31.41 13.56 -0.61
N GLU A 50 -31.96 12.78 0.30
CA GLU A 50 -32.69 13.31 1.44
C GLU A 50 -31.83 13.34 2.68
N VAL A 51 -31.65 14.55 3.26
CA VAL A 51 -30.88 14.77 4.47
C VAL A 51 -31.71 15.42 5.56
N GLU A 52 -31.28 15.27 6.81
CA GLU A 52 -31.87 15.96 7.96
C GLU A 52 -31.63 17.47 7.86
N SER A 53 -32.43 18.25 8.59
CA SER A 53 -32.29 19.73 8.63
C SER A 53 -31.18 20.20 9.56
N THR A 54 -30.49 19.26 10.23
CA THR A 54 -29.40 19.52 11.18
C THR A 54 -28.20 18.65 10.85
N LEU A 55 -27.00 19.22 11.02
CA LEU A 55 -25.74 18.50 10.92
C LEU A 55 -25.48 17.63 12.16
N ALA A 56 -24.53 16.71 12.06
CA ALA A 56 -24.15 15.84 13.18
C ALA A 56 -23.63 16.62 14.42
N ASN A 57 -23.18 17.84 14.26
CA ASN A 57 -22.77 18.73 15.36
C ASN A 57 -23.93 19.52 16.00
N GLY A 58 -25.17 19.32 15.52
CA GLY A 58 -26.39 19.99 16.01
C GLY A 58 -26.68 21.36 15.37
N GLU A 59 -25.84 21.84 14.47
CA GLU A 59 -26.11 23.08 13.72
C GLU A 59 -27.14 22.85 12.61
N LYS A 60 -27.85 23.92 12.21
CA LYS A 60 -28.80 23.84 11.09
C LYS A 60 -28.04 23.76 9.78
N PHE A 61 -28.41 22.79 8.95
CA PHE A 61 -27.87 22.66 7.61
C PHE A 61 -28.56 23.64 6.65
N TYR A 62 -27.76 24.36 5.90
CA TYR A 62 -28.18 25.24 4.79
C TYR A 62 -27.51 24.78 3.49
N PRO A 63 -28.27 24.36 2.48
CA PRO A 63 -27.69 23.90 1.22
C PRO A 63 -26.82 24.99 0.57
N ILE A 64 -25.62 24.62 0.15
CA ILE A 64 -24.72 25.51 -0.60
C ILE A 64 -25.38 25.82 -1.95
N GLU A 65 -25.40 27.11 -2.36
CA GLU A 65 -25.94 27.49 -3.66
C GLU A 65 -25.18 26.79 -4.79
N ALA A 66 -25.89 26.08 -5.67
CA ALA A 66 -25.27 25.38 -6.78
C ALA A 66 -24.69 26.41 -7.79
N VAL A 67 -23.38 26.38 -7.96
CA VAL A 67 -22.71 27.11 -9.05
C VAL A 67 -23.16 26.48 -10.37
N LYS A 68 -23.79 27.27 -11.24
CA LYS A 68 -24.14 26.82 -12.60
C LYS A 68 -22.86 26.78 -13.42
N ASP A 69 -22.25 25.62 -13.54
CA ASP A 69 -21.19 25.37 -14.51
C ASP A 69 -21.77 25.35 -15.93
N SER A 70 -21.30 26.24 -16.77
CA SER A 70 -21.58 26.25 -18.21
C SER A 70 -20.72 25.17 -18.89
N PRO A 71 -21.22 24.47 -19.93
CA PRO A 71 -20.60 23.26 -20.51
C PRO A 71 -19.29 23.44 -21.30
N GLU A 72 -18.72 24.64 -21.38
CA GLU A 72 -17.57 24.91 -22.28
C GLU A 72 -16.18 24.88 -21.63
N GLU A 73 -16.07 24.84 -20.30
CA GLU A 73 -14.74 24.87 -19.63
C GLU A 73 -14.15 23.50 -19.31
N SER A 74 -14.86 22.39 -19.56
CA SER A 74 -14.45 21.07 -19.07
C SER A 74 -13.31 20.40 -19.85
N ASN A 75 -13.04 20.78 -21.10
CA ASN A 75 -12.03 20.11 -21.94
C ASN A 75 -10.58 20.56 -21.72
N ASP A 76 -10.34 21.82 -21.33
CA ASP A 76 -8.99 22.30 -21.07
C ASP A 76 -8.52 21.95 -19.67
N GLN A 77 -9.40 21.95 -18.66
CA GLN A 77 -9.07 21.50 -17.32
C GLN A 77 -8.73 20.01 -17.26
N ILE A 78 -9.42 19.16 -18.05
CA ILE A 78 -9.12 17.72 -18.15
C ILE A 78 -7.75 17.51 -18.82
N LYS A 79 -7.41 18.29 -19.86
CA LYS A 79 -6.10 18.23 -20.52
C LYS A 79 -4.96 18.71 -19.61
N ASP A 80 -5.19 19.75 -18.81
CA ASP A 80 -4.22 20.22 -17.86
C ASP A 80 -4.03 19.24 -16.68
N GLN A 81 -5.08 18.62 -16.20
CA GLN A 81 -4.99 17.58 -15.17
C GLN A 81 -4.23 16.33 -15.66
N LEU A 82 -4.53 15.85 -16.88
CA LEU A 82 -3.82 14.74 -17.51
C LEU A 82 -2.33 15.06 -17.74
N ASN A 83 -2.00 16.29 -18.13
CA ASN A 83 -0.61 16.74 -18.27
C ASN A 83 0.12 16.86 -16.92
N VAL A 84 -0.56 17.24 -15.86
CA VAL A 84 0.02 17.36 -14.51
C VAL A 84 0.23 15.95 -13.91
N GLU A 85 -0.72 15.04 -14.07
CA GLU A 85 -0.57 13.65 -13.61
C GLU A 85 0.56 12.93 -14.35
N SER A 86 0.63 13.04 -15.67
CA SER A 86 1.74 12.44 -16.43
C SER A 86 3.12 12.99 -16.06
N LYS A 87 3.23 14.29 -15.76
CA LYS A 87 4.48 14.89 -15.26
C LYS A 87 4.87 14.38 -13.87
N ARG A 88 3.90 14.21 -12.97
CA ARG A 88 4.13 13.66 -11.62
C ARG A 88 4.58 12.21 -11.66
N ASP A 89 4.00 11.41 -12.52
CA ASP A 89 4.38 10.00 -12.70
C ASP A 89 5.81 9.87 -13.24
N ILE A 90 6.20 10.74 -14.18
CA ILE A 90 7.58 10.79 -14.70
C ILE A 90 8.55 11.22 -13.59
N GLU A 91 8.22 12.24 -12.80
CA GLU A 91 9.05 12.71 -11.70
C GLU A 91 9.23 11.62 -10.63
N PHE A 92 8.15 10.96 -10.21
CA PHE A 92 8.20 9.83 -9.30
C PHE A 92 9.08 8.69 -9.82
N THR A 93 8.85 8.28 -11.07
CA THR A 93 9.59 7.18 -11.70
C THR A 93 11.09 7.48 -11.74
N ASN A 94 11.48 8.70 -12.11
CA ASN A 94 12.87 9.13 -12.14
C ASN A 94 13.50 9.14 -10.75
N TYR A 95 12.78 9.68 -9.74
CA TYR A 95 13.27 9.73 -8.37
C TYR A 95 13.42 8.33 -7.78
N TYR A 96 12.47 7.44 -8.05
CA TYR A 96 12.54 6.04 -7.65
C TYR A 96 13.78 5.34 -8.23
N HIS A 97 13.98 5.43 -9.55
CA HIS A 97 15.13 4.81 -10.21
C HIS A 97 16.48 5.38 -9.75
N ASP A 98 16.56 6.69 -9.51
CA ASP A 98 17.78 7.28 -8.96
C ASP A 98 18.07 6.77 -7.55
N THR A 99 17.03 6.65 -6.71
CA THR A 99 17.16 6.09 -5.35
C THR A 99 17.62 4.62 -5.41
N VAL A 100 17.03 3.81 -6.29
CA VAL A 100 17.45 2.40 -6.52
C VAL A 100 18.90 2.35 -6.97
N LYS A 101 19.32 3.22 -7.90
CA LYS A 101 20.70 3.29 -8.39
C LYS A 101 21.69 3.65 -7.28
N ARG A 102 21.35 4.62 -6.43
CA ARG A 102 22.17 5.00 -5.26
C ARG A 102 22.26 3.85 -4.26
N TYR A 103 21.15 3.19 -3.95
CA TYR A 103 21.16 2.05 -3.04
C TYR A 103 21.96 0.87 -3.61
N LYS A 104 21.82 0.56 -4.89
CA LYS A 104 22.62 -0.46 -5.59
C LYS A 104 24.12 -0.20 -5.46
N ARG A 105 24.56 1.08 -5.56
CA ARG A 105 25.95 1.45 -5.35
C ARG A 105 26.42 1.14 -3.92
N LEU A 106 25.64 1.52 -2.91
CA LEU A 106 25.96 1.21 -1.51
C LEU A 106 26.04 -0.31 -1.29
N TYR A 107 25.09 -1.06 -1.82
CA TYR A 107 25.06 -2.52 -1.72
C TYR A 107 26.31 -3.16 -2.37
N SER A 108 26.72 -2.69 -3.55
CA SER A 108 27.93 -3.17 -4.23
C SER A 108 29.21 -2.88 -3.43
N GLU A 109 29.27 -1.74 -2.75
CA GLU A 109 30.36 -1.41 -1.84
C GLU A 109 30.41 -2.37 -0.64
N TRP A 110 29.28 -2.74 -0.06
CA TRP A 110 29.19 -3.73 1.03
C TRP A 110 29.57 -5.14 0.56
N GLN A 111 29.18 -5.52 -0.65
CA GLN A 111 29.60 -6.77 -1.28
C GLN A 111 31.11 -6.83 -1.46
N SER A 112 31.78 -5.70 -1.75
CA SER A 112 33.22 -5.62 -1.86
C SER A 112 33.98 -5.60 -0.52
N GLY A 113 33.23 -5.71 0.60
CA GLY A 113 33.80 -5.77 1.95
C GLY A 113 33.83 -4.45 2.72
N LYS A 114 33.33 -3.34 2.13
CA LYS A 114 33.18 -2.10 2.90
C LYS A 114 32.14 -2.27 4.00
N ARG A 115 32.36 -1.62 5.14
CA ARG A 115 31.38 -1.59 6.23
C ARG A 115 30.18 -0.74 5.83
N VAL A 116 28.99 -1.08 6.33
CA VAL A 116 27.79 -0.27 6.17
C VAL A 116 27.96 1.07 6.88
N GLU A 117 27.82 2.16 6.15
CA GLU A 117 27.83 3.52 6.70
C GLU A 117 26.40 4.03 6.85
N ILE A 118 25.89 4.03 8.07
CA ILE A 118 24.48 4.38 8.34
C ILE A 118 24.13 5.80 7.88
N VAL A 119 25.08 6.73 7.86
CA VAL A 119 24.87 8.11 7.39
C VAL A 119 24.59 8.10 5.88
N ALA A 120 25.34 7.29 5.09
CA ALA A 120 25.14 7.15 3.67
C ALA A 120 23.79 6.50 3.35
N VAL A 121 23.38 5.47 4.13
CA VAL A 121 22.06 4.85 4.04
C VAL A 121 20.95 5.86 4.28
N LYS A 122 21.03 6.63 5.38
CA LYS A 122 20.05 7.68 5.70
C LYS A 122 19.97 8.75 4.61
N LYS A 123 21.09 9.23 4.10
CA LYS A 123 21.11 10.21 3.00
C LYS A 123 20.48 9.67 1.71
N CYS A 124 20.60 8.37 1.46
CA CYS A 124 19.99 7.73 0.30
C CYS A 124 18.47 7.58 0.45
N LEU A 125 18.01 7.13 1.62
CA LEU A 125 16.63 6.65 1.81
C LEU A 125 15.67 7.70 2.36
N ILE A 126 16.11 8.51 3.35
CA ILE A 126 15.19 9.38 4.09
C ILE A 126 14.45 10.36 3.17
N PRO A 127 15.11 11.08 2.25
CA PRO A 127 14.41 12.01 1.37
C PRO A 127 13.35 11.32 0.50
N PHE A 128 13.63 10.11 0.03
CA PHE A 128 12.67 9.36 -0.78
C PHE A 128 11.53 8.78 0.04
N ILE A 129 11.79 8.31 1.27
CA ILE A 129 10.73 7.88 2.20
C ILE A 129 9.78 9.03 2.53
N GLU A 130 10.32 10.23 2.82
CA GLU A 130 9.51 11.43 3.07
C GLU A 130 8.66 11.79 1.85
N TYR A 131 9.27 11.80 0.66
CA TYR A 131 8.56 12.02 -0.59
C TYR A 131 7.39 11.04 -0.78
N MET A 132 7.62 9.74 -0.57
CA MET A 132 6.58 8.70 -0.69
C MET A 132 5.44 8.88 0.33
N ILE A 133 5.77 9.32 1.53
CA ILE A 133 4.78 9.61 2.59
C ILE A 133 3.91 10.81 2.23
N ASP A 134 4.47 11.81 1.57
CA ASP A 134 3.75 13.01 1.12
C ASP A 134 2.97 12.76 -0.19
N HIS A 135 3.33 11.70 -0.95
CA HIS A 135 2.68 11.29 -2.19
C HIS A 135 2.20 9.83 -2.11
N PRO A 136 1.23 9.51 -1.23
CA PRO A 136 0.90 8.12 -0.89
C PRO A 136 0.29 7.31 -2.06
N LYS A 137 -0.29 7.94 -3.08
CA LYS A 137 -0.78 7.25 -4.29
C LYS A 137 0.34 6.50 -5.02
N ASN A 138 1.59 6.95 -4.91
CA ASN A 138 2.73 6.28 -5.54
C ASN A 138 2.97 4.84 -5.02
N PHE A 139 2.46 4.51 -3.81
CA PHE A 139 2.51 3.13 -3.30
C PHE A 139 1.74 2.14 -4.17
N LEU A 140 0.68 2.59 -4.85
CA LEU A 140 -0.14 1.74 -5.71
C LEU A 140 0.65 1.23 -6.93
N ASN A 141 1.55 2.06 -7.47
CA ASN A 141 2.29 1.78 -8.69
C ASN A 141 3.74 1.30 -8.43
N MET A 142 4.23 1.42 -7.21
CA MET A 142 5.63 1.12 -6.87
C MET A 142 6.03 -0.32 -7.21
N HIS A 143 5.13 -1.30 -7.02
CA HIS A 143 5.38 -2.70 -7.35
C HIS A 143 5.56 -2.95 -8.86
N GLN A 144 5.00 -2.08 -9.73
CA GLN A 144 5.12 -2.18 -11.18
C GLN A 144 6.52 -1.74 -11.66
N LEU A 145 7.22 -0.91 -10.89
CA LEU A 145 8.56 -0.44 -11.21
C LEU A 145 9.64 -1.47 -10.86
N SER A 146 9.28 -2.54 -10.15
CA SER A 146 10.22 -3.60 -9.78
C SER A 146 10.60 -4.42 -11.01
N GLN A 147 11.89 -4.50 -11.29
CA GLN A 147 12.45 -5.31 -12.39
C GLN A 147 13.02 -6.61 -11.83
N LYS A 148 12.92 -7.71 -12.59
CA LYS A 148 13.51 -9.02 -12.22
C LYS A 148 15.01 -8.90 -11.99
N ASP A 149 15.69 -8.17 -12.90
CA ASP A 149 17.10 -7.83 -12.75
C ASP A 149 17.25 -6.71 -11.71
N GLY A 150 17.86 -7.06 -10.58
CA GLY A 150 18.03 -6.11 -9.48
C GLY A 150 16.88 -6.09 -8.49
N TYR A 151 15.98 -7.08 -8.53
CA TYR A 151 14.85 -7.23 -7.59
C TYR A 151 15.21 -6.86 -6.16
N MET A 152 16.33 -7.33 -5.64
CA MET A 152 16.76 -7.08 -4.25
C MET A 152 16.88 -5.59 -3.90
N TYR A 153 17.30 -4.74 -4.86
CA TYR A 153 17.42 -3.30 -4.63
C TYR A 153 16.05 -2.62 -4.65
N HIS A 154 15.20 -3.02 -5.59
CA HIS A 154 13.81 -2.56 -5.67
C HIS A 154 13.05 -2.97 -4.43
N HIS A 155 13.20 -4.22 -4.01
CA HIS A 155 12.59 -4.76 -2.80
C HIS A 155 12.98 -3.97 -1.55
N ALA A 156 14.27 -3.74 -1.35
CA ALA A 156 14.78 -2.99 -0.20
C ALA A 156 14.17 -1.56 -0.11
N ILE A 157 14.11 -0.84 -1.24
CA ILE A 157 13.51 0.51 -1.30
C ILE A 157 12.01 0.45 -1.04
N ALA A 158 11.31 -0.49 -1.66
CA ALA A 158 9.87 -0.63 -1.51
C ALA A 158 9.47 -1.01 -0.08
N VAL A 159 10.17 -1.97 0.52
CA VAL A 159 9.93 -2.35 1.93
C VAL A 159 10.25 -1.19 2.87
N ALA A 160 11.31 -0.42 2.60
CA ALA A 160 11.63 0.77 3.39
C ALA A 160 10.48 1.79 3.37
N CYS A 161 9.98 2.12 2.19
CA CYS A 161 8.90 3.10 2.04
C CYS A 161 7.59 2.58 2.66
N LEU A 162 7.22 1.33 2.39
CA LEU A 162 5.99 0.73 2.89
C LEU A 162 6.00 0.57 4.41
N ALA A 163 7.12 0.11 5.00
CA ALA A 163 7.25 0.00 6.44
C ALA A 163 7.15 1.35 7.15
N ALA A 164 7.79 2.40 6.61
CA ALA A 164 7.68 3.75 7.13
C ALA A 164 6.24 4.28 7.04
N PHE A 165 5.58 4.06 5.90
CA PHE A 165 4.19 4.46 5.67
C PHE A 165 3.23 3.77 6.64
N LEU A 166 3.31 2.45 6.79
CA LEU A 166 2.48 1.69 7.73
C LEU A 166 2.70 2.13 9.17
N ALA A 167 3.96 2.33 9.58
CA ALA A 167 4.26 2.84 10.92
C ALA A 167 3.66 4.24 11.14
N LYS A 168 3.75 5.16 10.16
CA LYS A 168 3.10 6.48 10.24
C LYS A 168 1.58 6.35 10.35
N LYS A 169 0.95 5.47 9.56
CA LYS A 169 -0.50 5.22 9.62
C LYS A 169 -0.95 4.61 10.94
N LEU A 170 -0.09 3.87 11.61
CA LEU A 170 -0.27 3.35 12.97
C LEU A 170 0.06 4.39 14.07
N HIS A 171 0.25 5.65 13.69
CA HIS A 171 0.53 6.78 14.60
C HIS A 171 1.86 6.68 15.37
N TYR A 172 2.85 5.94 14.84
CA TYR A 172 4.20 5.97 15.41
C TYR A 172 4.84 7.35 15.22
N PRO A 173 5.66 7.83 16.17
CA PRO A 173 6.40 9.09 16.03
C PRO A 173 7.39 9.03 14.86
N LYS A 174 7.80 10.21 14.36
CA LYS A 174 8.67 10.33 13.18
C LYS A 174 9.96 9.50 13.31
N THR A 175 10.56 9.47 14.48
CA THR A 175 11.76 8.67 14.76
C THR A 175 11.52 7.19 14.50
N ASP A 176 10.38 6.64 14.89
CA ASP A 176 10.09 5.22 14.80
C ASP A 176 9.70 4.78 13.40
N TRP A 177 8.87 5.56 12.68
CA TRP A 177 8.59 5.20 11.30
C TRP A 177 9.81 5.39 10.38
N MET A 178 10.74 6.32 10.68
CA MET A 178 12.03 6.37 10.00
C MET A 178 12.88 5.14 10.31
N GLN A 179 12.87 4.64 11.55
CA GLN A 179 13.57 3.41 11.91
C GLN A 179 12.95 2.19 11.23
N ALA A 180 11.62 2.13 11.10
CA ALA A 180 10.94 1.07 10.33
C ALA A 180 11.41 1.07 8.88
N GLY A 181 11.48 2.24 8.23
CA GLY A 181 11.98 2.38 6.87
C GLY A 181 13.43 1.93 6.71
N ILE A 182 14.32 2.39 7.59
CA ILE A 182 15.74 1.97 7.57
C ILE A 182 15.85 0.45 7.80
N SER A 183 15.05 -0.11 8.71
CA SER A 183 15.02 -1.55 8.96
C SER A 183 14.61 -2.33 7.71
N GLY A 184 13.55 -1.89 7.02
CA GLY A 184 13.09 -2.52 5.79
C GLY A 184 14.16 -2.54 4.71
N ALA A 185 14.88 -1.43 4.52
CA ALA A 185 15.97 -1.38 3.55
C ALA A 185 17.17 -2.28 3.90
N LEU A 186 17.42 -2.50 5.18
CA LEU A 186 18.58 -3.26 5.66
C LEU A 186 18.27 -4.71 6.06
N ALA A 187 16.99 -5.11 6.01
CA ALA A 187 16.55 -6.43 6.44
C ALA A 187 17.31 -7.55 5.71
N ASP A 188 17.44 -7.41 4.40
CA ASP A 188 17.96 -8.44 3.49
C ASP A 188 19.44 -8.27 3.12
N ILE A 189 20.19 -7.33 3.70
CA ILE A 189 21.60 -7.16 3.34
C ILE A 189 22.45 -8.40 3.61
N GLY A 190 22.05 -9.25 4.55
CA GLY A 190 22.67 -10.53 4.84
C GLY A 190 22.59 -11.54 3.70
N MET A 191 21.70 -11.34 2.73
CA MET A 191 21.62 -12.17 1.51
C MET A 191 22.94 -12.18 0.73
N MET A 192 23.75 -11.12 0.83
CA MET A 192 25.08 -11.09 0.22
C MET A 192 26.07 -12.13 0.80
N ARG A 193 25.75 -12.74 1.94
CA ARG A 193 26.53 -13.82 2.56
C ARG A 193 26.06 -15.21 2.13
N ILE A 194 24.93 -15.30 1.48
CA ILE A 194 24.43 -16.58 0.94
C ILE A 194 25.25 -16.93 -0.32
N PRO A 195 25.70 -18.18 -0.46
CA PRO A 195 26.47 -18.60 -1.62
C PRO A 195 25.70 -18.37 -2.94
N ASN A 196 26.36 -17.78 -3.94
CA ASN A 196 25.75 -17.48 -5.25
C ASN A 196 25.11 -18.70 -5.91
N ARG A 197 25.69 -19.90 -5.74
CA ARG A 197 25.12 -21.16 -6.25
C ARG A 197 23.70 -21.44 -5.75
N ILE A 198 23.35 -20.92 -4.55
CA ILE A 198 22.00 -21.05 -3.97
C ILE A 198 21.10 -19.95 -4.54
N LEU A 199 21.59 -18.70 -4.57
CA LEU A 199 20.82 -17.55 -5.06
C LEU A 199 20.52 -17.61 -6.56
N SER A 200 21.40 -18.19 -7.37
CA SER A 200 21.23 -18.31 -8.83
C SER A 200 20.61 -19.62 -9.30
N LYS A 201 20.21 -20.50 -8.37
CA LYS A 201 19.65 -21.81 -8.70
C LYS A 201 18.32 -21.67 -9.44
N LYS A 202 18.19 -22.31 -10.62
CA LYS A 202 17.00 -22.28 -11.49
C LYS A 202 15.93 -23.33 -11.10
N GLY A 203 15.82 -23.73 -9.86
CA GLY A 203 14.87 -24.73 -9.42
C GLY A 203 14.59 -24.60 -7.92
N PRO A 204 13.75 -25.47 -7.37
CA PRO A 204 13.44 -25.42 -5.93
C PRO A 204 14.71 -25.65 -5.10
N LEU A 205 14.79 -24.91 -4.00
CA LEU A 205 15.86 -25.08 -3.03
C LEU A 205 15.64 -26.42 -2.27
N SER A 206 16.72 -27.14 -2.01
CA SER A 206 16.68 -28.25 -1.05
C SER A 206 16.45 -27.73 0.37
N SER A 207 16.07 -28.61 1.29
CA SER A 207 15.87 -28.22 2.71
C SER A 207 17.12 -27.62 3.34
N LEU A 208 18.32 -28.07 2.96
CA LEU A 208 19.59 -27.49 3.45
C LEU A 208 19.86 -26.11 2.86
N GLU A 209 19.61 -25.93 1.58
CA GLU A 209 19.76 -24.62 0.92
C GLU A 209 18.75 -23.60 1.47
N LEU A 210 17.50 -24.04 1.72
CA LEU A 210 16.50 -23.18 2.36
C LEU A 210 16.92 -22.76 3.77
N LYS A 211 17.41 -23.70 4.58
CA LYS A 211 17.95 -23.39 5.91
C LYS A 211 19.14 -22.41 5.85
N GLU A 212 19.97 -22.47 4.80
CA GLU A 212 21.05 -21.52 4.62
C GLU A 212 20.50 -20.12 4.29
N VAL A 213 19.52 -20.01 3.38
CA VAL A 213 18.86 -18.74 3.07
C VAL A 213 18.18 -18.16 4.31
N GLN A 214 17.54 -18.97 5.13
CA GLN A 214 16.90 -18.53 6.38
C GLN A 214 17.84 -17.96 7.43
N LYS A 215 19.16 -18.02 7.22
CA LYS A 215 20.15 -17.38 8.09
C LYS A 215 20.41 -15.92 7.76
N HIS A 216 19.92 -15.41 6.61
CA HIS A 216 20.21 -14.01 6.21
C HIS A 216 19.83 -12.97 7.27
N PRO A 217 18.75 -13.11 8.08
CA PRO A 217 18.48 -12.11 9.13
C PRO A 217 19.58 -12.07 10.20
N ILE A 218 20.18 -13.23 10.52
CA ILE A 218 21.32 -13.31 11.44
C ILE A 218 22.55 -12.64 10.81
N TYR A 219 22.79 -12.87 9.51
CA TYR A 219 23.89 -12.24 8.81
C TYR A 219 23.70 -10.73 8.72
N SER A 220 22.48 -10.25 8.42
CA SER A 220 22.13 -8.82 8.43
C SER A 220 22.38 -8.20 9.80
N TYR A 221 21.89 -8.84 10.87
CA TYR A 221 22.10 -8.40 12.24
C TYR A 221 23.59 -8.30 12.58
N ASN A 222 24.37 -9.33 12.27
CA ASN A 222 25.80 -9.37 12.56
C ASN A 222 26.58 -8.28 11.81
N MET A 223 26.20 -7.98 10.56
CA MET A 223 26.80 -6.89 9.78
C MET A 223 26.51 -5.52 10.38
N LEU A 224 25.36 -5.33 11.03
CA LEU A 224 24.89 -4.05 11.53
C LEU A 224 25.20 -3.83 13.03
N SER A 225 25.30 -4.87 13.83
CA SER A 225 25.41 -4.78 15.30
C SER A 225 26.65 -4.04 15.79
N GLN A 226 27.72 -3.98 14.99
CA GLN A 226 28.97 -3.30 15.32
C GLN A 226 29.02 -1.85 14.80
N ILE A 227 27.96 -1.36 14.18
CA ILE A 227 27.93 -0.04 13.53
C ILE A 227 27.38 1.00 14.49
N LYS A 228 28.20 2.01 14.78
CA LYS A 228 27.76 3.16 15.60
C LYS A 228 26.61 3.91 14.90
N GLY A 229 25.57 4.27 15.65
CA GLY A 229 24.44 5.04 15.15
C GLY A 229 23.28 4.20 14.59
N ILE A 230 23.37 2.86 14.63
CA ILE A 230 22.22 1.96 14.43
C ILE A 230 21.57 1.71 15.79
N SER A 231 20.26 1.94 15.86
CA SER A 231 19.50 1.77 17.09
C SER A 231 19.11 0.30 17.33
N LYS A 232 18.87 -0.05 18.59
CA LYS A 232 18.39 -1.41 18.95
C LYS A 232 17.08 -1.79 18.23
N PRO A 233 16.07 -0.92 18.11
CA PRO A 233 14.86 -1.21 17.32
C PRO A 233 15.16 -1.62 15.87
N VAL A 234 16.10 -0.95 15.18
CA VAL A 234 16.52 -1.34 13.83
C VAL A 234 17.15 -2.73 13.82
N LEU A 235 18.06 -3.01 14.76
CA LEU A 235 18.70 -4.33 14.87
C LEU A 235 17.70 -5.46 15.12
N TRP A 236 16.75 -5.25 16.03
CA TRP A 236 15.70 -6.22 16.29
C TRP A 236 14.79 -6.41 15.08
N SER A 237 14.41 -5.32 14.41
CA SER A 237 13.55 -5.41 13.22
C SER A 237 14.22 -6.18 12.08
N VAL A 238 15.50 -5.94 11.86
CA VAL A 238 16.30 -6.68 10.85
C VAL A 238 16.41 -8.17 11.21
N LEU A 239 16.61 -8.51 12.48
CA LEU A 239 16.72 -9.90 12.91
C LEU A 239 15.38 -10.65 12.83
N GLN A 240 14.26 -9.97 13.12
CA GLN A 240 12.97 -10.58 13.37
C GLN A 240 11.95 -10.42 12.24
N HIS A 241 12.28 -9.82 11.08
CA HIS A 241 11.29 -9.54 10.03
C HIS A 241 10.66 -10.80 9.41
N HIS A 242 11.28 -11.96 9.57
CA HIS A 242 10.72 -13.26 9.19
C HIS A 242 10.15 -14.07 10.36
N GLU A 243 10.15 -13.52 11.57
CA GLU A 243 9.40 -14.12 12.66
C GLU A 243 7.90 -14.01 12.45
N ARG A 244 7.15 -14.90 13.08
CA ARG A 244 5.68 -14.94 13.02
C ARG A 244 5.13 -15.05 14.43
N MET A 245 3.95 -14.47 14.69
CA MET A 245 3.32 -14.46 16.01
C MET A 245 3.01 -15.88 16.51
N ASP A 246 2.69 -16.79 15.59
CA ASP A 246 2.43 -18.22 15.84
C ASP A 246 3.70 -19.07 16.02
N LYS A 247 4.89 -18.48 16.05
CA LYS A 247 6.21 -19.12 16.15
C LYS A 247 6.63 -19.93 14.92
N SER A 248 5.89 -19.89 13.82
CA SER A 248 6.25 -20.59 12.57
C SER A 248 7.37 -19.91 11.80
N GLY A 249 7.80 -18.72 12.23
CA GLY A 249 8.84 -17.92 11.60
C GLY A 249 10.26 -18.35 11.95
N TYR A 250 11.22 -17.60 11.47
CA TYR A 250 12.65 -17.79 11.69
C TYR A 250 13.34 -16.43 11.88
N PRO A 251 14.58 -16.35 12.38
CA PRO A 251 15.51 -17.45 12.71
C PRO A 251 15.36 -18.02 14.13
N LEU A 252 14.60 -17.35 15.02
CA LEU A 252 14.54 -17.71 16.46
C LEU A 252 13.27 -18.50 16.82
N GLY A 253 12.22 -18.48 16.00
CA GLY A 253 10.90 -19.04 16.33
C GLY A 253 10.28 -18.34 17.55
N SER A 254 10.45 -17.03 17.64
CA SER A 254 10.03 -16.22 18.80
C SER A 254 8.50 -16.10 18.86
N ASN A 255 7.95 -16.04 20.07
CA ASN A 255 6.54 -15.75 20.26
C ASN A 255 6.25 -14.24 20.18
N GLU A 256 4.96 -13.89 20.03
CA GLU A 256 4.48 -12.50 19.92
C GLU A 256 5.08 -11.57 20.98
N ALA A 257 5.09 -11.96 22.25
CA ALA A 257 5.57 -11.14 23.37
C ALA A 257 7.06 -10.74 23.27
N LYS A 258 7.83 -11.41 22.41
CA LYS A 258 9.27 -11.16 22.18
C LYS A 258 9.54 -10.45 20.85
N LEU A 259 8.53 -10.24 20.02
CA LEU A 259 8.68 -9.55 18.75
C LEU A 259 8.66 -8.03 18.96
N HIS A 260 9.66 -7.37 18.41
CA HIS A 260 9.69 -5.91 18.45
C HIS A 260 8.57 -5.36 17.55
N PRO A 261 7.77 -4.34 17.97
CA PRO A 261 6.66 -3.83 17.16
C PRO A 261 7.05 -3.42 15.74
N LEU A 262 8.20 -2.78 15.55
CA LEU A 262 8.67 -2.39 14.22
C LEU A 262 9.06 -3.61 13.36
N SER A 263 9.47 -4.74 13.96
CA SER A 263 9.74 -5.97 13.19
C SER A 263 8.47 -6.50 12.54
N GLN A 264 7.33 -6.40 13.21
CA GLN A 264 6.05 -6.83 12.68
C GLN A 264 5.57 -5.91 11.53
N VAL A 265 5.83 -4.61 11.63
CA VAL A 265 5.57 -3.66 10.52
C VAL A 265 6.42 -4.02 9.30
N VAL A 266 7.72 -4.26 9.50
CA VAL A 266 8.63 -4.65 8.41
C VAL A 266 8.21 -6.00 7.81
N ALA A 267 7.80 -6.98 8.63
CA ALA A 267 7.34 -8.29 8.16
C ALA A 267 6.13 -8.23 7.23
N VAL A 268 5.14 -7.36 7.53
CA VAL A 268 3.97 -7.16 6.66
C VAL A 268 4.38 -6.44 5.38
N ALA A 269 5.22 -5.41 5.45
CA ALA A 269 5.73 -4.69 4.30
C ALA A 269 6.54 -5.61 3.36
N ASP A 270 7.40 -6.44 3.94
CA ASP A 270 8.23 -7.43 3.24
C ASP A 270 7.38 -8.43 2.45
N VAL A 271 6.48 -9.14 3.13
CA VAL A 271 5.64 -10.16 2.49
C VAL A 271 4.73 -9.56 1.43
N PHE A 272 4.14 -8.39 1.67
CA PHE A 272 3.28 -7.71 0.71
C PHE A 272 4.06 -7.39 -0.57
N HIS A 273 5.19 -6.68 -0.46
CA HIS A 273 5.99 -6.36 -1.65
C HIS A 273 6.55 -7.61 -2.33
N ALA A 274 6.96 -8.59 -1.55
CA ALA A 274 7.48 -9.84 -2.07
C ALA A 274 6.46 -10.62 -2.92
N MET A 275 5.18 -10.61 -2.56
CA MET A 275 4.12 -11.31 -3.29
C MET A 275 3.56 -10.48 -4.45
N THR A 276 3.62 -9.14 -4.38
CA THR A 276 3.13 -8.25 -5.45
C THR A 276 4.17 -7.97 -6.53
N SER A 277 5.40 -8.45 -6.40
CA SER A 277 6.49 -8.22 -7.35
C SER A 277 6.87 -9.48 -8.13
N ASP A 278 7.23 -9.29 -9.41
CA ASP A 278 7.80 -10.35 -10.23
C ASP A 278 9.18 -10.77 -9.72
N ARG A 279 9.36 -12.07 -9.47
CA ARG A 279 10.64 -12.66 -9.09
C ARG A 279 11.04 -13.74 -10.09
N ILE A 280 12.29 -14.16 -10.04
CA ILE A 280 12.83 -15.22 -10.92
C ILE A 280 11.99 -16.50 -10.82
N TYR A 281 11.45 -16.80 -9.62
CA TYR A 281 10.75 -18.05 -9.30
C TYR A 281 9.26 -17.90 -9.01
N SER A 282 8.72 -16.67 -9.05
CA SER A 282 7.31 -16.42 -8.75
C SER A 282 6.78 -15.25 -9.56
N ARG A 283 5.62 -15.43 -10.18
CA ARG A 283 4.88 -14.34 -10.82
C ARG A 283 4.28 -13.43 -9.75
N LYS A 284 4.19 -12.14 -10.05
CA LYS A 284 3.48 -11.17 -9.21
C LYS A 284 2.01 -11.57 -9.05
N GLN A 285 1.47 -11.32 -7.88
CA GLN A 285 0.05 -11.42 -7.60
C GLN A 285 -0.56 -10.03 -7.53
N SER A 286 -1.85 -9.91 -7.81
CA SER A 286 -2.58 -8.67 -7.59
C SER A 286 -2.48 -8.25 -6.12
N PRO A 287 -2.22 -6.97 -5.82
CA PRO A 287 -2.18 -6.47 -4.44
C PRO A 287 -3.43 -6.79 -3.62
N TYR A 288 -4.60 -6.79 -4.26
CA TYR A 288 -5.87 -7.15 -3.60
C TYR A 288 -5.90 -8.61 -3.16
N LYS A 289 -5.41 -9.54 -4.01
CA LYS A 289 -5.28 -10.96 -3.65
C LYS A 289 -4.29 -11.17 -2.51
N VAL A 290 -3.18 -10.42 -2.52
CA VAL A 290 -2.19 -10.51 -1.44
C VAL A 290 -2.77 -9.99 -0.13
N ILE A 291 -3.50 -8.89 -0.14
CA ILE A 291 -4.18 -8.37 1.05
C ILE A 291 -5.21 -9.39 1.57
N GLU A 292 -6.03 -9.96 0.69
CA GLU A 292 -6.98 -11.00 1.06
C GLU A 292 -6.29 -12.21 1.68
N HIS A 293 -5.23 -12.71 1.06
CA HIS A 293 -4.41 -13.81 1.58
C HIS A 293 -3.85 -13.50 2.98
N LEU A 294 -3.36 -12.27 3.21
CA LEU A 294 -2.87 -11.84 4.53
C LEU A 294 -3.98 -11.78 5.57
N CYS A 295 -5.19 -11.37 5.19
CA CYS A 295 -6.34 -11.29 6.09
C CYS A 295 -6.94 -12.66 6.46
N THR A 296 -6.85 -13.64 5.56
CA THR A 296 -7.51 -14.95 5.66
C THR A 296 -6.54 -16.07 5.99
N GLU A 297 -5.74 -16.51 5.02
CA GLU A 297 -4.88 -17.69 5.14
C GLU A 297 -3.67 -17.47 6.06
N GLN A 298 -3.24 -16.24 6.24
CA GLN A 298 -2.13 -15.87 7.14
C GLN A 298 -2.60 -15.30 8.48
N PHE A 299 -3.90 -15.44 8.79
CA PHE A 299 -4.46 -14.99 10.06
C PHE A 299 -3.70 -15.59 11.26
N GLY A 300 -3.37 -14.75 12.23
CA GLY A 300 -2.58 -15.15 13.42
C GLY A 300 -1.06 -15.21 13.23
N LYS A 301 -0.54 -15.08 12.00
CA LYS A 301 0.92 -15.03 11.75
C LYS A 301 1.48 -13.60 11.80
N TYR A 302 0.66 -12.61 11.48
CA TYR A 302 1.00 -11.18 11.49
C TYR A 302 0.09 -10.41 12.44
N ASP A 303 0.55 -9.28 12.94
CA ASP A 303 -0.30 -8.37 13.74
C ASP A 303 -1.48 -7.89 12.88
N HIS A 304 -2.67 -8.24 13.31
CA HIS A 304 -3.92 -7.93 12.61
C HIS A 304 -4.10 -6.42 12.38
N ARG A 305 -3.67 -5.56 13.33
CA ARG A 305 -3.77 -4.10 13.21
C ARG A 305 -2.93 -3.58 12.04
N ILE A 306 -1.74 -4.16 11.82
CA ILE A 306 -0.85 -3.78 10.73
C ILE A 306 -1.45 -4.22 9.40
N VAL A 307 -1.96 -5.46 9.32
CA VAL A 307 -2.62 -5.99 8.10
C VAL A 307 -3.85 -5.17 7.76
N GLN A 308 -4.70 -4.81 8.74
CA GLN A 308 -5.86 -3.95 8.52
C GLN A 308 -5.47 -2.53 8.10
N THR A 309 -4.38 -1.99 8.66
CA THR A 309 -3.86 -0.69 8.24
C THR A 309 -3.38 -0.71 6.79
N LEU A 310 -2.70 -1.78 6.36
CA LEU A 310 -2.32 -1.98 4.97
C LEU A 310 -3.56 -2.03 4.08
N LYS A 311 -4.55 -2.87 4.42
CA LYS A 311 -5.81 -3.02 3.69
C LYS A 311 -6.51 -1.69 3.52
N ASN A 312 -6.85 -1.03 4.63
CA ASN A 312 -7.61 0.22 4.62
C ASN A 312 -6.88 1.33 3.84
N SER A 313 -5.55 1.40 3.99
CA SER A 313 -4.75 2.38 3.25
C SER A 313 -4.76 2.10 1.74
N TYR A 314 -4.62 0.83 1.34
CA TYR A 314 -4.60 0.45 -0.06
C TYR A 314 -5.96 0.69 -0.73
N GLU A 315 -7.05 0.32 -0.05
CA GLU A 315 -8.42 0.59 -0.49
C GLU A 315 -8.67 2.09 -0.68
N GLN A 316 -8.35 2.89 0.34
CA GLN A 316 -8.54 4.35 0.29
C GLN A 316 -7.76 5.00 -0.85
N LEU A 317 -6.50 4.60 -1.06
CA LEU A 317 -5.65 5.15 -2.12
C LEU A 317 -6.13 4.75 -3.52
N SER A 318 -6.78 3.58 -3.65
CA SER A 318 -7.22 3.02 -4.92
C SER A 318 -8.48 3.68 -5.47
N ILE A 319 -9.25 4.42 -4.67
CA ILE A 319 -10.47 5.09 -5.15
C ILE A 319 -10.12 6.09 -6.25
N GLY A 320 -10.84 6.01 -7.37
CA GLY A 320 -10.60 6.80 -8.58
C GLY A 320 -9.53 6.22 -9.51
N MET A 321 -8.89 5.11 -9.15
CA MET A 321 -7.89 4.45 -10.01
C MET A 321 -8.57 3.60 -11.08
N LYS A 322 -7.99 3.63 -12.27
CA LYS A 322 -8.38 2.76 -13.37
C LYS A 322 -7.69 1.40 -13.23
N VAL A 323 -8.45 0.35 -13.47
CA VAL A 323 -8.00 -1.03 -13.32
C VAL A 323 -8.36 -1.86 -14.53
N ARG A 324 -7.56 -2.89 -14.79
CA ARG A 324 -7.90 -3.97 -15.69
C ARG A 324 -8.42 -5.15 -14.89
N LEU A 325 -9.55 -5.70 -15.31
CA LEU A 325 -10.14 -6.89 -14.71
C LEU A 325 -9.60 -8.15 -15.42
N GLN A 326 -9.70 -9.30 -14.79
CA GLN A 326 -9.21 -10.58 -15.36
C GLN A 326 -9.88 -10.97 -16.68
N ASN A 327 -11.11 -10.52 -16.91
CA ASN A 327 -11.81 -10.68 -18.19
C ASN A 327 -11.32 -9.70 -19.27
N GLY A 328 -10.32 -8.85 -18.99
CA GLY A 328 -9.77 -7.84 -19.90
C GLY A 328 -10.54 -6.54 -19.91
N GLU A 329 -11.70 -6.43 -19.23
CA GLU A 329 -12.44 -5.18 -19.14
C GLU A 329 -11.67 -4.13 -18.33
N LYS A 330 -11.91 -2.85 -18.67
CA LYS A 330 -11.34 -1.71 -17.94
C LYS A 330 -12.43 -1.05 -17.10
N ALA A 331 -12.11 -0.78 -15.86
CA ALA A 331 -13.04 -0.15 -14.93
C ALA A 331 -12.31 0.88 -14.04
N GLU A 332 -13.06 1.71 -13.36
CA GLU A 332 -12.58 2.64 -12.35
C GLU A 332 -13.11 2.22 -10.99
N ILE A 333 -12.26 2.19 -9.98
CA ILE A 333 -12.66 1.89 -8.60
C ILE A 333 -13.39 3.11 -8.05
N VAL A 334 -14.65 2.93 -7.69
CA VAL A 334 -15.49 4.03 -7.20
C VAL A 334 -15.57 4.03 -5.67
N PHE A 335 -15.75 2.84 -5.06
CA PHE A 335 -16.03 2.74 -3.63
C PHE A 335 -15.80 1.32 -3.10
N PHE A 336 -15.48 1.20 -1.80
CA PHE A 336 -15.45 -0.05 -1.06
C PHE A 336 -16.64 -0.09 -0.08
N PRO A 337 -17.68 -0.90 -0.33
CA PRO A 337 -18.94 -0.81 0.41
C PRO A 337 -18.86 -1.28 1.86
N ASN A 338 -17.83 -2.03 2.22
CA ASN A 338 -17.72 -2.58 3.58
C ASN A 338 -16.24 -2.82 3.93
N GLN A 339 -15.86 -2.52 5.19
CA GLN A 339 -14.50 -2.78 5.72
C GLN A 339 -14.12 -4.28 5.74
N TYR A 340 -15.09 -5.17 5.55
CA TYR A 340 -14.90 -6.62 5.60
C TYR A 340 -14.83 -7.30 4.23
N THR A 341 -15.04 -6.57 3.14
CA THR A 341 -15.00 -7.13 1.78
C THR A 341 -13.90 -6.47 0.95
N ASN A 342 -13.06 -7.27 0.32
CA ASN A 342 -12.05 -6.78 -0.64
C ASN A 342 -12.67 -6.51 -2.04
N ASN A 343 -13.98 -6.42 -2.12
CA ASN A 343 -14.75 -6.33 -3.36
C ASN A 343 -15.22 -4.90 -3.59
N PRO A 344 -14.48 -4.08 -4.34
CA PRO A 344 -14.88 -2.71 -4.64
C PRO A 344 -16.11 -2.64 -5.55
N MET A 345 -16.82 -1.54 -5.45
CA MET A 345 -17.69 -1.07 -6.50
C MET A 345 -16.84 -0.45 -7.60
N VAL A 346 -17.05 -0.86 -8.83
CA VAL A 346 -16.32 -0.33 -9.99
C VAL A 346 -17.29 0.19 -11.03
N ARG A 347 -16.85 1.22 -11.77
CA ARG A 347 -17.56 1.75 -12.94
C ARG A 347 -16.85 1.26 -14.20
N ARG A 348 -17.56 0.59 -15.10
CA ARG A 348 -17.01 0.17 -16.39
C ARG A 348 -16.63 1.39 -17.22
N LEU A 349 -15.41 1.42 -17.76
CA LEU A 349 -15.01 2.53 -18.63
C LEU A 349 -15.73 2.48 -19.97
N GLY A 350 -16.31 3.62 -20.37
CA GLY A 350 -17.10 3.76 -21.58
C GLY A 350 -18.59 3.51 -21.42
N THR A 351 -19.04 3.17 -20.20
CA THR A 351 -20.45 3.12 -19.82
C THR A 351 -20.61 3.70 -18.42
N ASP A 352 -21.83 4.08 -18.03
CA ASP A 352 -22.11 4.54 -16.65
C ASP A 352 -22.51 3.38 -15.73
N GLU A 353 -22.29 2.14 -16.15
CA GLU A 353 -22.62 0.95 -15.38
C GLU A 353 -21.68 0.79 -14.20
N VAL A 354 -22.26 0.77 -13.00
CA VAL A 354 -21.55 0.51 -11.73
C VAL A 354 -21.97 -0.84 -11.18
N PHE A 355 -21.00 -1.68 -10.85
CA PHE A 355 -21.24 -3.01 -10.29
C PHE A 355 -20.21 -3.37 -9.22
N GLN A 356 -20.59 -4.29 -8.34
CA GLN A 356 -19.66 -4.80 -7.33
C GLN A 356 -18.86 -5.96 -7.89
N LEU A 357 -17.51 -5.90 -7.75
CA LEU A 357 -16.67 -7.05 -8.02
C LEU A 357 -16.93 -8.12 -6.96
N LYS A 358 -17.17 -9.37 -7.40
CA LYS A 358 -17.30 -10.53 -6.51
C LYS A 358 -16.21 -11.52 -6.83
N SER A 359 -15.50 -12.01 -5.82
CA SER A 359 -14.37 -12.95 -5.97
C SER A 359 -14.74 -14.24 -6.72
N GLU A 360 -16.00 -14.62 -6.72
CA GLU A 360 -16.51 -15.83 -7.36
C GLU A 360 -16.83 -15.67 -8.86
N GLN A 361 -16.79 -14.45 -9.38
CA GLN A 361 -17.20 -14.13 -10.75
C GLN A 361 -16.07 -13.44 -11.49
N PHE A 362 -15.13 -14.09 -12.11
CA PHE A 362 -14.18 -13.64 -13.17
C PHE A 362 -13.71 -12.15 -13.17
N TYR A 363 -14.04 -11.33 -12.17
CA TYR A 363 -13.82 -9.89 -12.09
C TYR A 363 -12.76 -9.48 -11.06
N ASP A 364 -11.74 -10.33 -10.85
CA ASP A 364 -10.62 -9.92 -10.02
C ASP A 364 -9.83 -8.80 -10.71
N ILE A 365 -9.40 -7.82 -9.94
CA ILE A 365 -8.50 -6.80 -10.43
C ILE A 365 -7.15 -7.46 -10.73
N GLU A 366 -6.76 -7.44 -12.01
CA GLU A 366 -5.49 -7.98 -12.47
C GLU A 366 -4.36 -6.98 -12.23
N GLU A 367 -4.57 -5.74 -12.67
CA GLU A 367 -3.59 -4.66 -12.53
C GLU A 367 -4.25 -3.27 -12.52
N MET A 368 -3.54 -2.28 -12.02
CA MET A 368 -3.85 -0.86 -12.19
C MET A 368 -3.29 -0.36 -13.52
N ILE A 369 -4.03 0.52 -14.21
CA ILE A 369 -3.69 1.03 -15.55
C ILE A 369 -3.75 2.56 -15.59
#